data_0e4a317b777b76d93d8f3a8edd45e210
#
_entry.id   0e4a317b777b76d93d8f3a8edd45e210
#
_cell.length_a   1.000
_cell.length_b   1.000
_cell.length_c   1.000
_cell.angle_alpha   90.00
_cell.angle_beta   90.00
_cell.angle_gamma   90.00
#
_symmetry.space_group_name_H-M   'P 1'
#
loop_
_entity.id
_entity.type
_entity.pdbx_description
1 polymer ?
#
loop_
_entity_poly.entity_id
_entity_poly.type
_entity_poly.pdbx_seq_one_letter_code
_entity_poly.pdbx_strand_id
1 'polypeptide(L)'
;IVCGGRSDAATRFIEPTLMDEVPLDSPLMTEEIFGPVFPMITLDDEGNSFKDKVIEFVTNREKPLAFYYFGKEAEGWEIIRRTSSGGGCINDVIMHIANENVPFGGVGNSGMGMYHDKESFEAFSHRRSIIATGTWIDLPFRYMPYKMFGLVKKIL
;
A
#
# COMPACT_ATOMS: atom_id res chain seq x y z
N ILE A 1 13.82 26.65 2.44
CA ILE A 1 13.29 26.41 3.79
C ILE A 1 12.31 27.53 4.14
N VAL A 2 11.09 27.16 4.48
CA VAL A 2 10.02 28.10 4.90
C VAL A 2 10.12 28.37 6.40
N CYS A 3 10.35 27.33 7.20
CA CYS A 3 10.62 27.47 8.64
C CYS A 3 11.46 26.30 9.14
N GLY A 4 12.11 26.47 10.28
CA GLY A 4 13.05 25.49 10.83
C GLY A 4 14.42 25.55 10.21
N GLY A 5 15.06 24.39 10.03
CA GLY A 5 16.34 24.22 9.33
C GLY A 5 17.55 24.20 10.23
N ARG A 6 17.40 24.35 11.55
CA ARG A 6 18.53 24.22 12.48
C ARG A 6 18.80 22.77 12.81
N SER A 7 20.05 22.41 12.92
CA SER A 7 20.48 21.10 13.39
C SER A 7 21.72 21.19 14.28
N ASP A 8 21.85 20.23 15.18
CA ASP A 8 23.03 20.07 16.03
C ASP A 8 23.40 18.59 16.12
N ALA A 9 24.50 18.25 15.50
CA ALA A 9 24.99 16.87 15.46
C ALA A 9 25.42 16.35 16.85
N ALA A 10 25.91 17.23 17.74
CA ALA A 10 26.37 16.83 19.07
C ALA A 10 25.19 16.38 19.97
N THR A 11 24.07 17.06 19.85
CA THR A 11 22.84 16.74 20.59
C THR A 11 21.86 15.86 19.78
N ARG A 12 22.19 15.53 18.53
CA ARG A 12 21.32 14.82 17.58
C ARG A 12 19.99 15.53 17.37
N PHE A 13 20.00 16.84 17.42
CA PHE A 13 18.81 17.65 17.24
C PHE A 13 18.64 18.04 15.77
N ILE A 14 17.42 17.89 15.26
CA ILE A 14 16.96 18.46 14.00
C ILE A 14 15.65 19.19 14.29
N GLU A 15 15.61 20.46 13.96
CA GLU A 15 14.41 21.27 14.13
C GLU A 15 13.32 20.80 13.14
N PRO A 16 12.02 20.76 13.54
CA PRO A 16 10.93 20.58 12.59
C PRO A 16 11.05 21.60 11.44
N THR A 17 11.18 21.09 10.24
CA THR A 17 11.55 21.88 9.06
C THR A 17 10.53 21.71 7.96
N LEU A 18 9.95 22.82 7.51
CA LEU A 18 9.09 22.89 6.33
C LEU A 18 9.88 23.42 5.15
N MET A 19 9.84 22.71 4.05
CA MET A 19 10.50 23.07 2.80
C MET A 19 9.48 23.20 1.67
N ASP A 20 9.62 24.24 0.84
CA ASP A 20 8.81 24.47 -0.34
C ASP A 20 9.68 24.43 -1.61
N GLU A 21 9.06 24.31 -2.76
CA GLU A 21 9.72 24.25 -4.07
C GLU A 21 10.82 23.17 -4.14
N VAL A 22 10.59 22.04 -3.48
CA VAL A 22 11.55 20.93 -3.46
C VAL A 22 11.61 20.28 -4.85
N PRO A 23 12.78 20.19 -5.50
CA PRO A 23 12.93 19.52 -6.77
C PRO A 23 12.50 18.06 -6.69
N LEU A 24 11.76 17.58 -7.70
CA LEU A 24 11.20 16.22 -7.71
C LEU A 24 12.25 15.11 -7.82
N ASP A 25 13.48 15.45 -8.23
CA ASP A 25 14.66 14.58 -8.29
C ASP A 25 15.54 14.67 -7.04
N SER A 26 15.13 15.49 -6.06
CA SER A 26 15.82 15.59 -4.77
C SER A 26 15.80 14.26 -4.01
N PRO A 27 16.85 13.92 -3.25
CA PRO A 27 16.83 12.80 -2.32
C PRO A 27 15.66 12.82 -1.33
N LEU A 28 15.16 14.01 -0.95
CA LEU A 28 13.96 14.17 -0.12
C LEU A 28 12.68 13.59 -0.76
N MET A 29 12.68 13.40 -2.08
CA MET A 29 11.54 12.85 -2.83
C MET A 29 11.71 11.38 -3.18
N THR A 30 12.89 10.81 -2.97
CA THR A 30 13.24 9.43 -3.36
C THR A 30 13.67 8.56 -2.18
N GLU A 31 14.20 9.17 -1.13
CA GLU A 31 14.62 8.48 0.09
C GLU A 31 13.57 8.64 1.20
N GLU A 32 13.48 7.66 2.09
CA GLU A 32 12.60 7.73 3.25
C GLU A 32 13.15 8.71 4.29
N ILE A 33 12.34 9.71 4.66
CA ILE A 33 12.75 10.78 5.56
C ILE A 33 12.57 10.39 7.00
N PHE A 34 13.24 9.57 7.65
CA PHE A 34 13.09 9.28 9.08
C PHE A 34 13.45 10.47 9.98
N GLY A 35 12.83 11.62 9.79
CA GLY A 35 13.13 12.83 10.53
C GLY A 35 12.07 13.93 10.39
N PRO A 36 12.17 15.02 11.14
CA PRO A 36 11.18 16.08 11.20
C PRO A 36 11.32 17.07 10.02
N VAL A 37 11.45 16.56 8.81
CA VAL A 37 11.54 17.37 7.59
C VAL A 37 10.33 17.08 6.71
N PHE A 38 9.61 18.12 6.34
CA PHE A 38 8.39 18.05 5.55
C PHE A 38 8.55 18.82 4.23
N PRO A 39 8.82 18.12 3.11
CA PRO A 39 8.82 18.73 1.79
C PRO A 39 7.39 19.00 1.32
N MET A 40 7.13 20.21 0.85
CA MET A 40 5.87 20.64 0.29
C MET A 40 6.01 20.85 -1.22
N ILE A 41 5.03 20.39 -1.97
CA ILE A 41 4.98 20.54 -3.43
C ILE A 41 3.62 21.12 -3.79
N THR A 42 3.65 22.20 -4.56
CA THR A 42 2.46 22.78 -5.14
C THR A 42 2.19 22.18 -6.51
N LEU A 43 0.99 21.71 -6.75
CA LEU A 43 0.54 21.25 -8.05
C LEU A 43 -0.38 22.30 -8.65
N ASP A 44 -0.01 22.78 -9.85
CA ASP A 44 -0.89 23.67 -10.63
C ASP A 44 -2.13 22.93 -11.09
N ASP A 45 -3.27 23.63 -11.14
CA ASP A 45 -4.53 23.10 -11.66
C ASP A 45 -4.87 23.59 -13.09
N GLU A 46 -3.91 24.22 -13.77
CA GLU A 46 -4.10 24.68 -15.14
C GLU A 46 -4.45 23.54 -16.08
N GLY A 47 -5.67 23.55 -16.61
CA GLY A 47 -6.16 22.66 -17.67
C GLY A 47 -6.63 21.26 -17.25
N ASN A 48 -6.31 20.80 -16.05
CA ASN A 48 -6.79 19.56 -15.46
C ASN A 48 -7.37 19.83 -14.08
N SER A 49 -8.24 18.94 -13.60
CA SER A 49 -8.66 19.04 -12.19
C SER A 49 -7.46 18.76 -11.25
N PHE A 50 -7.37 19.47 -10.14
CA PHE A 50 -6.36 19.22 -9.11
C PHE A 50 -6.27 17.73 -8.72
N LYS A 51 -7.43 17.10 -8.61
CA LYS A 51 -7.56 15.68 -8.33
C LYS A 51 -6.84 14.79 -9.35
N ASP A 52 -6.99 15.06 -10.65
CA ASP A 52 -6.35 14.25 -11.68
C ASP A 52 -4.82 14.43 -11.63
N LYS A 53 -4.32 15.62 -11.33
CA LYS A 53 -2.89 15.87 -11.13
C LYS A 53 -2.34 15.14 -9.90
N VAL A 54 -3.09 15.10 -8.80
CA VAL A 54 -2.71 14.30 -7.61
C VAL A 54 -2.63 12.83 -7.97
N ILE A 55 -3.62 12.30 -8.68
CA ILE A 55 -3.62 10.90 -9.11
C ILE A 55 -2.43 10.60 -10.01
N GLU A 56 -2.17 11.46 -11.00
CA GLU A 56 -1.01 11.33 -11.89
C GLU A 56 0.31 11.39 -11.10
N PHE A 57 0.44 12.34 -10.19
CA PHE A 57 1.63 12.49 -9.35
C PHE A 57 1.91 11.23 -8.52
N VAL A 58 0.89 10.64 -7.91
CA VAL A 58 1.03 9.42 -7.09
C VAL A 58 1.28 8.19 -7.95
N THR A 59 0.58 8.03 -9.07
CA THR A 59 0.67 6.83 -9.91
C THR A 59 1.98 6.74 -10.68
N ASN A 60 2.62 7.87 -10.98
CA ASN A 60 3.91 7.92 -11.67
C ASN A 60 5.11 7.74 -10.74
N ARG A 61 4.89 7.44 -9.46
CA ARG A 61 5.93 7.22 -8.46
C ARG A 61 5.80 5.85 -7.81
N GLU A 62 6.82 5.52 -7.01
CA GLU A 62 6.78 4.35 -6.15
C GLU A 62 5.57 4.41 -5.22
N LYS A 63 4.94 3.26 -5.03
CA LYS A 63 3.73 3.16 -4.22
C LYS A 63 4.05 3.45 -2.76
N PRO A 64 3.45 4.48 -2.16
CA PRO A 64 3.75 4.86 -0.79
C PRO A 64 3.22 3.83 0.21
N LEU A 65 3.87 3.76 1.38
CA LEU A 65 3.39 2.96 2.50
C LEU A 65 2.06 3.49 3.01
N ALA A 66 1.90 4.81 3.08
CA ALA A 66 0.67 5.46 3.52
C ALA A 66 0.32 6.65 2.62
N PHE A 67 -0.97 6.84 2.38
CA PHE A 67 -1.53 7.99 1.68
C PHE A 67 -2.58 8.68 2.56
N TYR A 68 -2.36 9.95 2.87
CA TYR A 68 -3.27 10.75 3.67
C TYR A 68 -3.88 11.86 2.83
N TYR A 69 -5.20 11.96 2.85
CA TYR A 69 -5.94 12.98 2.13
C TYR A 69 -6.70 13.88 3.10
N PHE A 70 -6.59 15.18 2.92
CA PHE A 70 -7.36 16.19 3.67
C PHE A 70 -8.23 16.99 2.72
N GLY A 71 -9.53 16.97 2.93
CA GLY A 71 -10.50 17.67 2.10
C GLY A 71 -11.87 17.02 2.11
N LYS A 72 -12.60 17.12 0.99
CA LYS A 72 -13.92 16.50 0.87
C LYS A 72 -13.80 14.98 0.81
N GLU A 73 -14.50 14.28 1.70
CA GLU A 73 -14.42 12.82 1.81
C GLU A 73 -14.68 12.10 0.49
N ALA A 74 -15.71 12.50 -0.27
CA ALA A 74 -16.03 11.90 -1.57
C ALA A 74 -14.88 12.01 -2.58
N GLU A 75 -14.15 13.11 -2.58
CA GLU A 75 -12.98 13.32 -3.42
C GLU A 75 -11.81 12.46 -2.96
N GLY A 76 -11.58 12.38 -1.65
CA GLY A 76 -10.57 11.49 -1.06
C GLY A 76 -10.80 10.02 -1.48
N TRP A 77 -12.04 9.55 -1.39
CA TRP A 77 -12.39 8.20 -1.85
C TRP A 77 -12.16 7.99 -3.35
N GLU A 78 -12.41 8.99 -4.18
CA GLU A 78 -12.16 8.91 -5.61
C GLU A 78 -10.65 8.78 -5.91
N ILE A 79 -9.82 9.60 -5.26
CA ILE A 79 -8.36 9.56 -5.41
C ILE A 79 -7.82 8.21 -4.93
N ILE A 80 -8.22 7.73 -3.75
CA ILE A 80 -7.76 6.46 -3.19
C ILE A 80 -8.10 5.27 -4.10
N ARG A 81 -9.28 5.26 -4.72
CA ARG A 81 -9.65 4.17 -5.67
C ARG A 81 -8.84 4.18 -6.97
N ARG A 82 -8.27 5.31 -7.34
CA ARG A 82 -7.47 5.48 -8.58
C ARG A 82 -5.96 5.45 -8.32
N THR A 83 -5.53 5.36 -7.08
CA THR A 83 -4.12 5.26 -6.67
C THR A 83 -3.86 3.96 -5.93
N SER A 84 -2.61 3.66 -5.65
CA SER A 84 -2.20 2.49 -4.86
C SER A 84 -1.26 2.91 -3.75
N SER A 85 -1.57 2.47 -2.53
CA SER A 85 -0.73 2.66 -1.33
C SER A 85 -0.86 1.45 -0.42
N GLY A 86 0.02 1.28 0.55
CA GLY A 86 -0.11 0.25 1.57
C GLY A 86 -1.36 0.44 2.42
N GLY A 87 -1.64 1.67 2.81
CA GLY A 87 -2.83 2.07 3.55
C GLY A 87 -3.00 3.59 3.52
N GLY A 88 -3.89 4.13 4.35
CA GLY A 88 -4.08 5.57 4.44
C GLY A 88 -5.28 6.00 5.26
N CYS A 89 -5.47 7.32 5.35
CA CYS A 89 -6.62 7.92 6.01
C CYS A 89 -7.19 9.08 5.18
N ILE A 90 -8.45 9.37 5.38
CA ILE A 90 -9.11 10.58 4.89
C ILE A 90 -9.39 11.47 6.10
N ASN A 91 -8.90 12.71 6.05
CA ASN A 91 -8.99 13.72 7.11
C ASN A 91 -8.38 13.28 8.45
N ASP A 92 -7.40 12.38 8.39
CA ASP A 92 -6.65 11.90 9.55
C ASP A 92 -5.27 11.40 9.11
N VAL A 93 -4.39 11.12 10.08
CA VAL A 93 -3.07 10.51 9.88
C VAL A 93 -2.88 9.38 10.88
N ILE A 94 -2.03 8.39 10.54
CA ILE A 94 -1.57 7.34 11.47
C ILE A 94 -2.67 6.36 11.94
N MET A 95 -3.94 6.74 11.97
CA MET A 95 -5.01 5.92 12.55
C MET A 95 -5.14 4.53 11.93
N HIS A 96 -4.76 4.36 10.67
CA HIS A 96 -4.74 3.04 10.02
C HIS A 96 -3.65 2.11 10.57
N ILE A 97 -2.57 2.62 11.18
CA ILE A 97 -1.57 1.82 11.88
C ILE A 97 -1.90 1.68 13.37
N ALA A 98 -2.55 2.69 13.97
CA ALA A 98 -2.92 2.65 15.37
C ALA A 98 -4.08 1.68 15.65
N ASN A 99 -4.88 1.34 14.65
CA ASN A 99 -5.98 0.38 14.78
C ASN A 99 -5.49 -1.04 14.50
N GLU A 100 -5.30 -1.82 15.56
CA GLU A 100 -4.81 -3.20 15.48
C GLU A 100 -5.78 -4.18 14.80
N ASN A 101 -7.05 -3.78 14.58
CA ASN A 101 -8.06 -4.62 13.90
C ASN A 101 -8.07 -4.49 12.38
N VAL A 102 -7.20 -3.65 11.81
CA VAL A 102 -7.05 -3.53 10.36
C VAL A 102 -5.63 -3.90 9.93
N PRO A 103 -5.46 -4.52 8.75
CA PRO A 103 -4.12 -4.87 8.29
C PRO A 103 -3.28 -3.63 8.02
N PHE A 104 -1.99 -3.70 8.36
CA PHE A 104 -1.01 -2.70 8.04
C PHE A 104 0.16 -3.31 7.28
N GLY A 105 0.53 -2.73 6.17
CA GLY A 105 1.65 -3.17 5.35
C GLY A 105 1.77 -2.36 4.07
N GLY A 106 2.93 -2.44 3.43
CA GLY A 106 3.22 -1.77 2.18
C GLY A 106 2.76 -2.56 0.94
N VAL A 107 2.95 -1.96 -0.23
CA VAL A 107 2.68 -2.57 -1.52
C VAL A 107 3.80 -2.20 -2.51
N GLY A 108 4.31 -3.17 -3.25
CA GLY A 108 5.46 -2.97 -4.13
C GLY A 108 6.71 -2.63 -3.32
N ASN A 109 7.39 -1.53 -3.64
CA ASN A 109 8.63 -1.15 -2.96
C ASN A 109 8.42 -0.61 -1.54
N SER A 110 7.20 -0.22 -1.16
CA SER A 110 6.91 0.17 0.23
C SER A 110 6.74 -1.01 1.19
N GLY A 111 6.70 -2.25 0.70
CA GLY A 111 6.66 -3.44 1.53
C GLY A 111 5.97 -4.63 0.88
N MET A 112 6.08 -5.78 1.54
CA MET A 112 5.40 -7.02 1.17
C MET A 112 4.70 -7.61 2.39
N GLY A 113 3.46 -8.08 2.17
CA GLY A 113 2.65 -8.62 3.25
C GLY A 113 2.06 -7.56 4.16
N MET A 114 1.41 -8.01 5.18
CA MET A 114 0.74 -7.17 6.17
C MET A 114 0.73 -7.84 7.53
N TYR A 115 0.56 -7.06 8.59
CA TYR A 115 0.47 -7.54 9.95
C TYR A 115 -0.66 -6.82 10.70
N HIS A 116 -0.87 -7.10 11.89
CA HIS A 116 -1.89 -6.89 12.91
C HIS A 116 -2.80 -8.11 13.04
N ASP A 117 -3.13 -8.46 14.27
CA ASP A 117 -4.06 -9.51 14.69
C ASP A 117 -3.99 -10.78 13.79
N LYS A 118 -5.08 -11.06 13.12
CA LYS A 118 -5.25 -12.22 12.24
C LYS A 118 -4.22 -12.27 11.11
N GLU A 119 -3.86 -11.12 10.52
CA GLU A 119 -2.91 -11.06 9.42
C GLU A 119 -1.51 -11.51 9.88
N SER A 120 -1.10 -11.13 11.10
CA SER A 120 0.16 -11.61 11.69
C SER A 120 0.15 -13.12 11.85
N PHE A 121 -0.94 -13.70 12.36
CA PHE A 121 -1.08 -15.15 12.48
C PHE A 121 -1.01 -15.85 11.11
N GLU A 122 -1.72 -15.33 10.11
CA GLU A 122 -1.74 -15.90 8.77
C GLU A 122 -0.37 -15.79 8.07
N ALA A 123 0.36 -14.68 8.27
CA ALA A 123 1.69 -14.47 7.69
C ALA A 123 2.72 -15.51 8.18
N PHE A 124 2.60 -15.99 9.42
CA PHE A 124 3.47 -17.01 10.00
C PHE A 124 2.87 -18.42 9.98
N SER A 125 1.74 -18.62 9.30
CA SER A 125 1.01 -19.88 9.24
C SER A 125 0.99 -20.45 7.82
N HIS A 126 1.05 -21.77 7.72
CA HIS A 126 0.83 -22.48 6.47
C HIS A 126 -0.55 -23.11 6.43
N ARG A 127 -1.37 -22.71 5.48
CA ARG A 127 -2.68 -23.32 5.23
C ARG A 127 -2.47 -24.65 4.49
N ARG A 128 -2.77 -25.78 5.15
CA ARG A 128 -2.65 -27.10 4.58
C ARG A 128 -4.03 -27.64 4.21
N SER A 129 -4.23 -27.90 2.92
CA SER A 129 -5.45 -28.55 2.44
C SER A 129 -5.30 -30.06 2.51
N ILE A 130 -6.28 -30.76 3.11
CA ILE A 130 -6.35 -32.20 3.18
C ILE A 130 -7.72 -32.61 2.67
N ILE A 131 -7.75 -33.50 1.68
CA ILE A 131 -8.97 -34.08 1.13
C ILE A 131 -9.01 -35.56 1.53
N ALA A 132 -10.01 -35.95 2.29
CA ALA A 132 -10.31 -37.34 2.59
C ALA A 132 -11.38 -37.84 1.59
N THR A 133 -11.00 -38.78 0.74
CA THR A 133 -11.91 -39.39 -0.22
C THR A 133 -12.33 -40.76 0.30
N GLY A 134 -13.65 -41.02 0.27
CA GLY A 134 -14.17 -42.34 0.62
C GLY A 134 -13.67 -43.42 -0.36
N THR A 135 -13.41 -44.60 0.17
CA THR A 135 -12.90 -45.74 -0.60
C THR A 135 -13.95 -46.68 -1.15
N TRP A 136 -15.21 -46.41 -0.87
CA TRP A 136 -16.34 -47.26 -1.28
C TRP A 136 -16.75 -47.12 -2.76
N ILE A 137 -16.42 -46.01 -3.40
CA ILE A 137 -16.55 -45.82 -4.85
C ILE A 137 -15.19 -45.44 -5.40
N ASP A 138 -14.68 -46.24 -6.38
CA ASP A 138 -13.50 -45.90 -7.13
C ASP A 138 -13.88 -45.50 -8.56
N LEU A 139 -13.42 -44.31 -8.96
CA LEU A 139 -13.86 -43.70 -10.22
C LEU A 139 -12.83 -44.08 -11.33
N PRO A 140 -13.24 -44.88 -12.35
CA PRO A 140 -12.29 -45.39 -13.37
C PRO A 140 -11.52 -44.34 -14.15
N PHE A 141 -12.06 -43.12 -14.24
CA PHE A 141 -11.39 -42.04 -14.96
C PHE A 141 -10.14 -41.45 -14.22
N ARG A 142 -9.90 -41.88 -12.98
CA ARG A 142 -8.69 -41.54 -12.22
C ARG A 142 -7.44 -42.29 -12.69
N TYR A 143 -7.60 -43.36 -13.45
CA TYR A 143 -6.53 -44.26 -13.84
C TYR A 143 -6.26 -44.23 -15.34
N MET A 144 -5.03 -44.50 -15.70
CA MET A 144 -4.66 -44.68 -17.10
C MET A 144 -5.19 -46.04 -17.66
N PRO A 145 -5.58 -46.06 -18.95
CA PRO A 145 -5.62 -44.97 -19.91
C PRO A 145 -6.87 -44.06 -19.66
N TYR A 146 -6.67 -42.75 -19.69
CA TYR A 146 -7.70 -41.76 -19.40
C TYR A 146 -8.82 -41.65 -20.48
N LYS A 147 -9.60 -42.69 -20.62
CA LYS A 147 -10.63 -42.82 -21.68
C LYS A 147 -11.75 -41.79 -21.60
N MET A 148 -11.96 -41.15 -20.44
CA MET A 148 -13.03 -40.21 -20.19
C MET A 148 -12.51 -38.76 -20.02
N PHE A 149 -11.35 -38.43 -20.56
CA PHE A 149 -10.75 -37.08 -20.39
C PHE A 149 -11.66 -35.94 -20.84
N GLY A 150 -12.45 -36.14 -21.92
CA GLY A 150 -13.42 -35.16 -22.40
C GLY A 150 -14.57 -34.88 -21.42
N LEU A 151 -14.95 -35.84 -20.57
CA LEU A 151 -15.94 -35.65 -19.52
C LEU A 151 -15.35 -34.93 -18.31
N VAL A 152 -14.16 -35.29 -17.90
CA VAL A 152 -13.45 -34.68 -16.78
C VAL A 152 -13.19 -33.17 -17.03
N LYS A 153 -12.81 -32.83 -18.28
CA LYS A 153 -12.60 -31.42 -18.69
C LYS A 153 -13.87 -30.55 -18.62
N LYS A 154 -15.07 -31.13 -18.58
CA LYS A 154 -16.33 -30.40 -18.44
C LYS A 154 -16.73 -30.18 -16.98
N ILE A 155 -16.10 -30.89 -16.04
CA ILE A 155 -16.42 -30.86 -14.61
C ILE A 155 -15.42 -29.95 -13.85
N LEU A 156 -14.19 -29.80 -14.38
CA LEU A 156 -13.17 -28.87 -13.92
C LEU A 156 -13.35 -27.50 -14.58
#